data_3f5d0eeef8e01c932feaff9c7226cebf
#
_entry.id   3f5d0eeef8e01c932feaff9c7226cebf
#
_cell.length_a   1.000
_cell.length_b   1.000
_cell.length_c   1.000
_cell.angle_alpha   90.00
_cell.angle_beta   90.00
_cell.angle_gamma   90.00
#
_symmetry.space_group_name_H-M   'P 1'
#
loop_
_entity.id
_entity.type
_entity.pdbx_description
1 polymer ?
#
loop_
_entity_poly.entity_id
_entity_poly.type
_entity_poly.pdbx_seq_one_letter_code
_entity_poly.pdbx_strand_id
1 'polypeptide(L)'
;MREAYRLLNCPYNHSMEKSRLEAFSDGVFAIVITLLILDIRFPDVAYSQFAATLASLLPRILAYVMSFIIIGVYWVTHHNSMHAMRKTDRSFLWLNILLLLCVSFIPFPTSLLGRYPFQAWPIIIYGLTLIACNAVGYVMILYVWFHPHLAGPDFNKKYMRSHTPVYILVNALYLCAILLAHSLPLVSYLIYIAVVLFLIVFLPKLDDGINIK
;
A
#
# COMPACT_ATOMS: atom_id res chain seq x y z
N MET A 1 5.18 -41.97 29.94
CA MET A 1 5.23 -42.10 28.47
C MET A 1 4.11 -41.36 27.76
N ARG A 2 2.85 -41.31 28.25
CA ARG A 2 1.73 -40.59 27.60
C ARG A 2 1.81 -39.05 27.65
N GLU A 3 2.45 -38.49 28.68
CA GLU A 3 2.65 -37.01 28.75
C GLU A 3 3.76 -36.51 27.84
N ALA A 4 4.82 -37.26 27.64
CA ALA A 4 5.87 -36.90 26.68
C ALA A 4 5.36 -36.90 25.22
N TYR A 5 4.42 -37.79 24.91
CA TYR A 5 3.75 -37.84 23.59
C TYR A 5 2.83 -36.63 23.34
N ARG A 6 2.21 -36.06 24.39
CA ARG A 6 1.40 -34.83 24.29
C ARG A 6 2.23 -33.59 24.06
N LEU A 7 3.44 -33.53 24.62
CA LEU A 7 4.34 -32.37 24.44
C LEU A 7 5.00 -32.36 23.06
N LEU A 8 5.18 -33.54 22.44
CA LEU A 8 5.74 -33.66 21.09
C LEU A 8 4.71 -33.46 19.98
N ASN A 9 3.42 -33.60 20.28
CA ASN A 9 2.28 -33.35 19.40
C ASN A 9 1.54 -32.05 19.77
N CYS A 10 2.26 -31.04 20.25
CA CYS A 10 1.69 -29.70 20.32
C CYS A 10 1.34 -29.31 18.86
N PRO A 11 0.05 -29.12 18.47
CA PRO A 11 -0.26 -28.72 17.12
C PRO A 11 0.45 -27.39 16.89
N TYR A 12 1.43 -27.38 15.98
CA TYR A 12 2.12 -26.18 15.57
C TYR A 12 1.03 -25.16 15.19
N ASN A 13 0.88 -24.14 16.03
CA ASN A 13 -0.28 -23.28 16.00
C ASN A 13 -0.18 -22.32 14.81
N HIS A 14 -0.79 -22.70 13.68
CA HIS A 14 -0.85 -21.88 12.47
C HIS A 14 -1.35 -20.44 12.69
N SER A 15 -2.06 -20.19 13.82
CA SER A 15 -2.48 -18.84 14.21
C SER A 15 -1.30 -17.96 14.63
N MET A 16 -0.24 -18.54 15.18
CA MET A 16 0.97 -17.81 15.54
C MET A 16 1.79 -17.37 14.31
N GLU A 17 1.77 -18.13 13.22
CA GLU A 17 2.45 -17.73 11.98
C GLU A 17 1.78 -16.53 11.32
N LYS A 18 0.44 -16.52 11.27
CA LYS A 18 -0.34 -15.40 10.71
C LYS A 18 -0.09 -14.12 11.52
N SER A 19 -0.21 -14.15 12.84
CA SER A 19 -0.02 -12.97 13.69
C SER A 19 1.42 -12.43 13.65
N ARG A 20 2.42 -13.29 13.49
CA ARG A 20 3.80 -12.85 13.29
C ARG A 20 4.01 -12.18 11.95
N LEU A 21 3.33 -12.67 10.89
CA LEU A 21 3.36 -12.05 9.57
C LEU A 21 2.70 -10.67 9.60
N GLU A 22 1.54 -10.55 10.26
CA GLU A 22 0.84 -9.28 10.47
C GLU A 22 1.74 -8.29 11.21
N ALA A 23 2.31 -8.69 12.37
CA ALA A 23 3.20 -7.82 13.15
C ALA A 23 4.46 -7.39 12.37
N PHE A 24 5.05 -8.28 11.57
CA PHE A 24 6.18 -7.94 10.71
C PHE A 24 5.78 -6.92 9.63
N SER A 25 4.65 -7.14 8.98
CA SER A 25 4.13 -6.24 7.95
C SER A 25 3.82 -4.85 8.53
N ASP A 26 3.14 -4.78 9.67
CA ASP A 26 2.82 -3.54 10.39
C ASP A 26 4.10 -2.76 10.73
N GLY A 27 5.15 -3.46 11.18
CA GLY A 27 6.45 -2.87 11.44
C GLY A 27 7.07 -2.25 10.19
N VAL A 28 7.02 -2.93 9.04
CA VAL A 28 7.54 -2.40 7.77
C VAL A 28 6.74 -1.18 7.32
N PHE A 29 5.40 -1.24 7.33
CA PHE A 29 4.55 -0.10 6.99
C PHE A 29 4.83 1.12 7.88
N ALA A 30 4.96 0.92 9.20
CA ALA A 30 5.27 2.00 10.15
C ALA A 30 6.63 2.65 9.86
N ILE A 31 7.65 1.86 9.55
CA ILE A 31 8.98 2.37 9.18
C ILE A 31 8.91 3.15 7.86
N VAL A 32 8.27 2.59 6.83
CA VAL A 32 8.19 3.23 5.51
C VAL A 32 7.49 4.58 5.58
N ILE A 33 6.37 4.68 6.31
CA ILE A 33 5.65 5.95 6.53
C ILE A 33 6.55 6.99 7.21
N THR A 34 7.30 6.59 8.22
CA THR A 34 8.17 7.52 8.98
C THR A 34 9.41 7.94 8.20
N LEU A 35 9.92 7.11 7.29
CA LEU A 35 11.06 7.46 6.44
C LEU A 35 10.73 8.57 5.42
N LEU A 36 9.47 8.73 5.03
CA LEU A 36 9.05 9.77 4.09
C LEU A 36 9.44 11.19 4.52
N ILE A 37 9.36 11.49 5.82
CA ILE A 37 9.64 12.83 6.34
C ILE A 37 11.13 13.20 6.23
N LEU A 38 12.03 12.21 6.17
CA LEU A 38 13.47 12.44 6.17
C LEU A 38 13.98 13.14 4.90
N ASP A 39 13.21 13.12 3.82
CA ASP A 39 13.55 13.86 2.59
C ASP A 39 13.23 15.37 2.69
N ILE A 40 12.42 15.77 3.65
CA ILE A 40 12.06 17.18 3.89
C ILE A 40 13.08 17.78 4.84
N ARG A 41 14.13 18.38 4.24
CA ARG A 41 15.17 19.07 5.00
C ARG A 41 15.08 20.56 4.73
N PHE A 42 15.02 21.35 5.80
CA PHE A 42 15.13 22.79 5.69
C PHE A 42 16.62 23.15 5.56
N PRO A 43 17.04 23.84 4.48
CA PRO A 43 18.44 24.24 4.32
C PRO A 43 18.81 25.35 5.30
N ASP A 44 20.09 25.45 5.62
CA ASP A 44 20.63 26.54 6.45
C ASP A 44 20.68 27.83 5.63
N VAL A 45 19.81 28.77 5.95
CA VAL A 45 19.66 30.05 5.22
C VAL A 45 19.47 31.21 6.19
N ALA A 46 19.79 32.43 5.76
CA ALA A 46 19.52 33.62 6.52
C ALA A 46 18.01 33.80 6.81
N TYR A 47 17.65 34.34 7.96
CA TYR A 47 16.25 34.54 8.37
C TYR A 47 15.43 35.36 7.35
N SER A 48 16.06 36.27 6.63
CA SER A 48 15.43 37.05 5.56
C SER A 48 14.94 36.17 4.38
N GLN A 49 15.50 34.98 4.20
CA GLN A 49 15.13 34.03 3.16
C GLN A 49 14.19 32.93 3.68
N PHE A 50 13.87 32.91 4.98
CA PHE A 50 13.11 31.84 5.61
C PHE A 50 11.76 31.57 4.92
N ALA A 51 10.95 32.60 4.70
CA ALA A 51 9.62 32.46 4.11
C ALA A 51 9.68 31.94 2.64
N ALA A 52 10.63 32.46 1.84
CA ALA A 52 10.81 31.99 0.47
C ALA A 52 11.30 30.53 0.41
N THR A 53 12.21 30.16 1.31
CA THR A 53 12.70 28.78 1.44
C THR A 53 11.60 27.83 1.86
N LEU A 54 10.77 28.21 2.85
CA LEU A 54 9.63 27.42 3.28
C LEU A 54 8.63 27.19 2.13
N ALA A 55 8.33 28.26 1.35
CA ALA A 55 7.47 28.14 0.17
C ALA A 55 8.05 27.19 -0.89
N SER A 56 9.37 27.16 -1.07
CA SER A 56 10.03 26.24 -2.01
C SER A 56 9.95 24.77 -1.59
N LEU A 57 9.69 24.48 -0.32
CA LEU A 57 9.49 23.12 0.18
C LEU A 57 8.06 22.58 -0.03
N LEU A 58 7.11 23.45 -0.41
CA LEU A 58 5.70 23.06 -0.57
C LEU A 58 5.49 21.83 -1.48
N PRO A 59 6.14 21.70 -2.64
CA PRO A 59 6.00 20.49 -3.47
C PRO A 59 6.46 19.21 -2.76
N ARG A 60 7.52 19.27 -1.94
CA ARG A 60 8.00 18.13 -1.14
C ARG A 60 7.02 17.75 -0.06
N ILE A 61 6.46 18.75 0.64
CA ILE A 61 5.44 18.54 1.66
C ILE A 61 4.18 17.91 1.06
N LEU A 62 3.72 18.38 -0.10
CA LEU A 62 2.57 17.80 -0.80
C LEU A 62 2.83 16.36 -1.25
N ALA A 63 4.00 16.08 -1.83
CA ALA A 63 4.38 14.72 -2.21
C ALA A 63 4.45 13.79 -0.99
N TYR A 64 5.00 14.27 0.13
CA TYR A 64 5.03 13.56 1.41
C TYR A 64 3.62 13.22 1.90
N VAL A 65 2.74 14.22 2.02
CA VAL A 65 1.37 14.01 2.54
C VAL A 65 0.60 13.03 1.66
N MET A 66 0.69 13.17 0.35
CA MET A 66 0.05 12.26 -0.60
C MET A 66 0.55 10.82 -0.41
N SER A 67 1.86 10.62 -0.34
CA SER A 67 2.46 9.29 -0.19
C SER A 67 2.21 8.68 1.18
N PHE A 68 2.18 9.50 2.24
CA PHE A 68 1.79 9.06 3.59
C PHE A 68 0.38 8.46 3.58
N ILE A 69 -0.57 9.15 2.96
CA ILE A 69 -1.96 8.68 2.87
C ILE A 69 -2.05 7.41 1.99
N ILE A 70 -1.33 7.36 0.87
CA ILE A 70 -1.29 6.17 -0.01
C ILE A 70 -0.77 4.95 0.75
N ILE A 71 0.34 5.07 1.48
CA ILE A 71 0.88 3.96 2.28
C ILE A 71 -0.11 3.56 3.38
N GLY A 72 -0.78 4.54 4.01
CA GLY A 72 -1.86 4.27 4.96
C GLY A 72 -3.01 3.47 4.34
N VAL A 73 -3.43 3.81 3.12
CA VAL A 73 -4.44 3.05 2.36
C VAL A 73 -3.95 1.63 2.07
N TYR A 74 -2.71 1.44 1.64
CA TYR A 74 -2.13 0.11 1.44
C TYR A 74 -2.11 -0.70 2.73
N TRP A 75 -1.74 -0.08 3.86
CA TRP A 75 -1.77 -0.72 5.16
C TRP A 75 -3.18 -1.17 5.55
N VAL A 76 -4.19 -0.30 5.45
CA VAL A 76 -5.59 -0.64 5.75
C VAL A 76 -6.07 -1.79 4.86
N THR A 77 -5.80 -1.73 3.55
CA THR A 77 -6.19 -2.78 2.61
C THR A 77 -5.50 -4.11 2.92
N HIS A 78 -4.20 -4.08 3.26
CA HIS A 78 -3.44 -5.25 3.67
C HIS A 78 -4.01 -5.84 4.97
N HIS A 79 -4.25 -5.02 5.97
CA HIS A 79 -4.84 -5.41 7.25
C HIS A 79 -6.19 -6.12 7.06
N ASN A 80 -7.11 -5.53 6.29
CA ASN A 80 -8.43 -6.11 6.01
C ASN A 80 -8.31 -7.43 5.23
N SER A 81 -7.40 -7.50 4.27
CA SER A 81 -7.14 -8.74 3.51
C SER A 81 -6.61 -9.86 4.42
N MET A 82 -5.73 -9.53 5.37
CA MET A 82 -5.24 -10.48 6.36
C MET A 82 -6.38 -10.95 7.29
N HIS A 83 -7.25 -10.06 7.75
CA HIS A 83 -8.40 -10.44 8.58
C HIS A 83 -9.36 -11.38 7.86
N ALA A 84 -9.56 -11.22 6.55
CA ALA A 84 -10.39 -12.10 5.75
C ALA A 84 -9.79 -13.52 5.54
N MET A 85 -8.53 -13.75 5.97
CA MET A 85 -7.85 -15.03 5.86
C MET A 85 -7.85 -15.79 7.19
N ARG A 86 -7.95 -17.12 7.09
CA ARG A 86 -7.88 -18.03 8.25
C ARG A 86 -6.45 -18.48 8.54
N LYS A 87 -5.65 -18.74 7.49
CA LYS A 87 -4.30 -19.31 7.56
C LYS A 87 -3.40 -18.65 6.51
N THR A 88 -2.10 -18.82 6.68
CA THR A 88 -1.07 -18.46 5.70
C THR A 88 -0.24 -19.68 5.34
N ASP A 89 0.36 -19.68 4.17
CA ASP A 89 1.33 -20.67 3.72
C ASP A 89 2.62 -20.02 3.24
N ARG A 90 3.62 -20.84 2.92
CA ARG A 90 4.96 -20.37 2.51
C ARG A 90 4.91 -19.50 1.25
N SER A 91 4.08 -19.83 0.29
CA SER A 91 3.97 -19.06 -0.96
C SER A 91 3.34 -17.70 -0.73
N PHE A 92 2.31 -17.64 0.13
CA PHE A 92 1.71 -16.38 0.55
C PHE A 92 2.70 -15.48 1.32
N LEU A 93 3.58 -16.07 2.15
CA LEU A 93 4.64 -15.32 2.83
C LEU A 93 5.58 -14.63 1.84
N TRP A 94 5.96 -15.30 0.74
CA TRP A 94 6.79 -14.69 -0.30
C TRP A 94 6.07 -13.59 -1.07
N LEU A 95 4.78 -13.74 -1.36
CA LEU A 95 3.97 -12.69 -1.96
C LEU A 95 3.87 -11.46 -1.03
N ASN A 96 3.72 -11.69 0.27
CA ASN A 96 3.71 -10.62 1.25
C ASN A 96 5.07 -9.88 1.29
N ILE A 97 6.20 -10.61 1.28
CA ILE A 97 7.54 -9.99 1.22
C ILE A 97 7.68 -9.16 -0.06
N LEU A 98 7.18 -9.65 -1.20
CA LEU A 98 7.21 -8.90 -2.45
C LEU A 98 6.37 -7.63 -2.37
N LEU A 99 5.19 -7.68 -1.74
CA LEU A 99 4.38 -6.48 -1.49
C LEU A 99 5.15 -5.46 -0.63
N LEU A 100 5.73 -5.92 0.47
CA LEU A 100 6.50 -5.06 1.38
C LEU A 100 7.73 -4.45 0.68
N LEU A 101 8.38 -5.19 -0.22
CA LEU A 101 9.46 -4.66 -1.07
C LEU A 101 8.96 -3.51 -1.94
N CYS A 102 7.82 -3.68 -2.63
CA CYS A 102 7.22 -2.62 -3.46
C CYS A 102 6.84 -1.39 -2.62
N VAL A 103 6.21 -1.60 -1.45
CA VAL A 103 5.81 -0.51 -0.55
C VAL A 103 7.04 0.22 0.01
N SER A 104 8.08 -0.51 0.39
CA SER A 104 9.32 0.10 0.92
C SER A 104 10.08 0.94 -0.11
N PHE A 105 9.78 0.77 -1.39
CA PHE A 105 10.35 1.57 -2.47
C PHE A 105 9.64 2.92 -2.67
N ILE A 106 8.40 3.11 -2.17
CA ILE A 106 7.60 4.34 -2.36
C ILE A 106 8.33 5.62 -1.92
N PRO A 107 9.10 5.67 -0.82
CA PRO A 107 9.81 6.90 -0.42
C PRO A 107 10.76 7.44 -1.51
N PHE A 108 11.38 6.57 -2.30
CA PHE A 108 12.28 7.01 -3.37
C PHE A 108 11.58 7.84 -4.46
N PRO A 109 10.52 7.34 -5.15
CA PRO A 109 9.82 8.17 -6.14
C PRO A 109 9.07 9.35 -5.51
N THR A 110 8.66 9.28 -4.23
CA THR A 110 8.11 10.44 -3.50
C THR A 110 9.11 11.58 -3.44
N SER A 111 10.37 11.27 -3.10
CA SER A 111 11.47 12.24 -3.10
C SER A 111 11.68 12.88 -4.48
N LEU A 112 11.63 12.07 -5.56
CA LEU A 112 11.74 12.58 -6.92
C LEU A 112 10.60 13.53 -7.28
N LEU A 113 9.35 13.19 -6.92
CA LEU A 113 8.19 14.04 -7.14
C LEU A 113 8.32 15.39 -6.41
N GLY A 114 8.80 15.37 -5.18
CA GLY A 114 8.98 16.59 -4.39
C GLY A 114 10.12 17.48 -4.91
N ARG A 115 11.17 16.90 -5.50
CA ARG A 115 12.33 17.65 -6.03
C ARG A 115 12.11 18.17 -7.44
N TYR A 116 11.38 17.42 -8.25
CA TYR A 116 11.14 17.71 -9.68
C TYR A 116 9.65 17.70 -9.98
N PRO A 117 8.88 18.63 -9.36
CA PRO A 117 7.44 18.69 -9.57
C PRO A 117 7.15 18.95 -11.06
N PHE A 118 6.15 18.30 -11.58
CA PHE A 118 5.69 18.43 -12.98
C PHE A 118 6.68 17.93 -14.05
N GLN A 119 7.74 17.21 -13.66
CA GLN A 119 8.58 16.50 -14.62
C GLN A 119 8.03 15.08 -14.87
N ALA A 120 8.10 14.61 -16.13
CA ALA A 120 7.47 13.35 -16.52
C ALA A 120 8.08 12.13 -15.83
N TRP A 121 9.41 12.02 -15.73
CA TRP A 121 10.06 10.85 -15.17
C TRP A 121 9.71 10.58 -13.71
N PRO A 122 9.72 11.55 -12.77
CA PRO A 122 9.24 11.34 -11.41
C PRO A 122 7.80 10.82 -11.35
N ILE A 123 6.91 11.38 -12.17
CA ILE A 123 5.50 10.97 -12.25
C ILE A 123 5.41 9.52 -12.74
N ILE A 124 6.16 9.14 -13.78
CA ILE A 124 6.16 7.79 -14.34
C ILE A 124 6.69 6.78 -13.31
N ILE A 125 7.84 7.05 -12.67
CA ILE A 125 8.45 6.14 -11.69
C ILE A 125 7.51 5.95 -10.50
N TYR A 126 6.89 7.02 -10.03
CA TYR A 126 5.90 6.97 -8.95
C TYR A 126 4.70 6.10 -9.34
N GLY A 127 4.09 6.34 -10.50
CA GLY A 127 2.97 5.57 -11.00
C GLY A 127 3.29 4.08 -11.21
N LEU A 128 4.46 3.75 -11.78
CA LEU A 128 4.91 2.36 -11.92
C LEU A 128 5.06 1.67 -10.57
N THR A 129 5.56 2.38 -9.55
CA THR A 129 5.67 1.86 -8.18
C THR A 129 4.30 1.55 -7.60
N LEU A 130 3.33 2.46 -7.77
CA LEU A 130 1.95 2.25 -7.28
C LEU A 130 1.25 1.10 -8.02
N ILE A 131 1.46 0.97 -9.34
CA ILE A 131 0.96 -0.17 -10.13
C ILE A 131 1.56 -1.47 -9.60
N ALA A 132 2.86 -1.51 -9.32
CA ALA A 132 3.52 -2.70 -8.77
C ALA A 132 2.93 -3.09 -7.40
N CYS A 133 2.75 -2.14 -6.48
CA CYS A 133 2.11 -2.39 -5.18
C CYS A 133 0.70 -2.97 -5.35
N ASN A 134 -0.13 -2.34 -6.19
CA ASN A 134 -1.49 -2.79 -6.45
C ASN A 134 -1.53 -4.17 -7.13
N ALA A 135 -0.66 -4.40 -8.12
CA ALA A 135 -0.61 -5.67 -8.84
C ALA A 135 -0.26 -6.82 -7.88
N VAL A 136 0.77 -6.64 -7.03
CA VAL A 136 1.14 -7.65 -6.03
C VAL A 136 0.03 -7.86 -5.02
N GLY A 137 -0.59 -6.78 -4.51
CA GLY A 137 -1.74 -6.88 -3.59
C GLY A 137 -2.90 -7.65 -4.22
N TYR A 138 -3.20 -7.40 -5.49
CA TYR A 138 -4.24 -8.16 -6.21
C TYR A 138 -3.87 -9.62 -6.43
N VAL A 139 -2.61 -9.91 -6.77
CA VAL A 139 -2.10 -11.29 -6.87
C VAL A 139 -2.24 -12.03 -5.54
N MET A 140 -2.01 -11.39 -4.39
CA MET A 140 -2.23 -11.99 -3.07
C MET A 140 -3.72 -12.38 -2.87
N ILE A 141 -4.66 -11.51 -3.26
CA ILE A 141 -6.10 -11.80 -3.21
C ILE A 141 -6.45 -12.98 -4.14
N LEU A 142 -5.96 -12.97 -5.37
CA LEU A 142 -6.15 -14.07 -6.31
C LEU A 142 -5.56 -15.38 -5.78
N TYR A 143 -4.39 -15.33 -5.17
CA TYR A 143 -3.76 -16.50 -4.56
C TYR A 143 -4.67 -17.15 -3.52
N VAL A 144 -5.24 -16.35 -2.61
CA VAL A 144 -6.20 -16.85 -1.60
C VAL A 144 -7.46 -17.39 -2.25
N TRP A 145 -7.94 -16.75 -3.33
CA TRP A 145 -9.11 -17.23 -4.08
C TRP A 145 -8.91 -18.64 -4.66
N PHE A 146 -7.73 -18.92 -5.21
CA PHE A 146 -7.39 -20.23 -5.76
C PHE A 146 -6.96 -21.26 -4.69
N HIS A 147 -6.76 -20.83 -3.44
CA HIS A 147 -6.40 -21.67 -2.29
C HIS A 147 -7.42 -21.55 -1.15
N PRO A 148 -8.64 -22.13 -1.30
CA PRO A 148 -9.74 -21.92 -0.34
C PRO A 148 -9.42 -22.33 1.09
N HIS A 149 -8.42 -23.18 1.32
CA HIS A 149 -7.97 -23.58 2.65
C HIS A 149 -7.32 -22.43 3.45
N LEU A 150 -6.90 -21.35 2.77
CA LEU A 150 -6.37 -20.13 3.40
C LEU A 150 -7.48 -19.12 3.71
N ALA A 151 -8.60 -19.20 2.99
CA ALA A 151 -9.72 -18.27 3.09
C ALA A 151 -10.46 -18.40 4.44
N GLY A 152 -10.79 -17.28 5.04
CA GLY A 152 -11.73 -17.18 6.14
C GLY A 152 -13.18 -17.06 5.66
N PRO A 153 -14.15 -16.98 6.58
CA PRO A 153 -15.57 -16.92 6.24
C PRO A 153 -15.94 -15.64 5.46
N ASP A 154 -15.22 -14.55 5.69
CA ASP A 154 -15.46 -13.25 5.04
C ASP A 154 -14.88 -13.20 3.62
N PHE A 155 -13.94 -14.07 3.30
CA PHE A 155 -13.33 -14.18 1.97
C PHE A 155 -14.21 -15.02 1.05
N ASN A 156 -15.19 -14.39 0.41
CA ASN A 156 -16.19 -15.05 -0.41
C ASN A 156 -16.33 -14.41 -1.80
N LYS A 157 -17.25 -14.94 -2.62
CA LYS A 157 -17.51 -14.42 -3.97
C LYS A 157 -17.93 -12.93 -3.97
N LYS A 158 -18.60 -12.45 -2.91
CA LYS A 158 -18.99 -11.06 -2.76
C LYS A 158 -17.75 -10.17 -2.55
N TYR A 159 -16.79 -10.62 -1.72
CA TYR A 159 -15.50 -9.96 -1.52
C TYR A 159 -14.76 -9.77 -2.86
N MET A 160 -14.58 -10.84 -3.64
CA MET A 160 -13.94 -10.77 -4.95
C MET A 160 -14.66 -9.82 -5.91
N ARG A 161 -16.00 -9.90 -5.97
CA ARG A 161 -16.81 -9.08 -6.88
C ARG A 161 -16.73 -7.58 -6.54
N SER A 162 -16.58 -7.21 -5.28
CA SER A 162 -16.47 -5.80 -4.86
C SER A 162 -15.06 -5.24 -5.00
N HIS A 163 -14.00 -6.02 -4.71
CA HIS A 163 -12.64 -5.53 -4.72
C HIS A 163 -11.97 -5.55 -6.11
N THR A 164 -12.21 -6.59 -6.93
CA THR A 164 -11.60 -6.72 -8.25
C THR A 164 -11.80 -5.50 -9.16
N PRO A 165 -13.00 -4.91 -9.31
CA PRO A 165 -13.20 -3.71 -10.14
C PRO A 165 -12.39 -2.51 -9.65
N VAL A 166 -12.21 -2.38 -8.34
CA VAL A 166 -11.44 -1.28 -7.75
C VAL A 166 -9.97 -1.41 -8.10
N TYR A 167 -9.38 -2.61 -7.98
CA TYR A 167 -8.00 -2.85 -8.40
C TYR A 167 -7.78 -2.56 -9.87
N ILE A 168 -8.70 -2.97 -10.75
CA ILE A 168 -8.62 -2.72 -12.19
C ILE A 168 -8.73 -1.22 -12.48
N LEU A 169 -9.72 -0.54 -11.90
CA LEU A 169 -9.93 0.89 -12.08
C LEU A 169 -8.72 1.72 -11.63
N VAL A 170 -8.21 1.45 -10.44
CA VAL A 170 -7.06 2.16 -9.87
C VAL A 170 -5.81 1.97 -10.72
N ASN A 171 -5.53 0.74 -11.17
CA ASN A 171 -4.40 0.50 -12.08
C ASN A 171 -4.58 1.18 -13.44
N ALA A 172 -5.79 1.22 -13.99
CA ALA A 172 -6.09 1.93 -15.23
C ALA A 172 -5.87 3.45 -15.08
N LEU A 173 -6.28 4.04 -13.93
CA LEU A 173 -6.05 5.45 -13.64
C LEU A 173 -4.56 5.77 -13.47
N TYR A 174 -3.78 4.91 -12.80
CA TYR A 174 -2.34 5.08 -12.69
C TYR A 174 -1.65 4.96 -14.05
N LEU A 175 -2.07 4.02 -14.90
CA LEU A 175 -1.56 3.91 -16.26
C LEU A 175 -1.90 5.15 -17.09
N CYS A 176 -3.12 5.67 -16.98
CA CYS A 176 -3.53 6.92 -17.62
C CYS A 176 -2.65 8.09 -17.18
N ALA A 177 -2.39 8.23 -15.87
CA ALA A 177 -1.50 9.25 -15.35
C ALA A 177 -0.05 9.13 -15.90
N ILE A 178 0.47 7.91 -16.05
CA ILE A 178 1.78 7.66 -16.66
C ILE A 178 1.80 8.10 -18.12
N LEU A 179 0.79 7.75 -18.90
CA LEU A 179 0.70 8.10 -20.32
C LEU A 179 0.59 9.61 -20.54
N LEU A 180 -0.08 10.30 -19.63
CA LEU A 180 -0.24 11.77 -19.67
C LEU A 180 0.95 12.53 -19.10
N ALA A 181 1.91 11.88 -18.46
CA ALA A 181 2.99 12.53 -17.72
C ALA A 181 3.84 13.49 -18.55
N HIS A 182 4.07 13.17 -19.82
CA HIS A 182 4.84 14.04 -20.74
C HIS A 182 4.06 15.24 -21.27
N SER A 183 2.77 15.07 -21.54
CA SER A 183 1.94 16.10 -22.16
C SER A 183 1.21 16.97 -21.14
N LEU A 184 0.75 16.38 -20.06
CA LEU A 184 -0.11 17.01 -19.05
C LEU A 184 0.28 16.62 -17.63
N PRO A 185 1.49 16.97 -17.16
CA PRO A 185 2.01 16.53 -15.85
C PRO A 185 1.10 16.92 -14.67
N LEU A 186 0.48 18.10 -14.73
CA LEU A 186 -0.48 18.53 -13.70
C LEU A 186 -1.70 17.61 -13.61
N VAL A 187 -2.23 17.18 -14.76
CA VAL A 187 -3.37 16.25 -14.81
C VAL A 187 -2.98 14.91 -14.21
N SER A 188 -1.78 14.41 -14.48
CA SER A 188 -1.25 13.19 -13.87
C SER A 188 -1.19 13.29 -12.34
N TYR A 189 -0.75 14.42 -11.79
CA TYR A 189 -0.79 14.68 -10.35
C TYR A 189 -2.21 14.67 -9.79
N LEU A 190 -3.14 15.34 -10.47
CA LEU A 190 -4.55 15.38 -10.05
C LEU A 190 -5.17 13.98 -10.08
N ILE A 191 -4.80 13.12 -11.02
CA ILE A 191 -5.25 11.72 -11.05
C ILE A 191 -4.76 10.98 -9.80
N TYR A 192 -3.49 11.11 -9.40
CA TYR A 192 -2.99 10.47 -8.18
C TYR A 192 -3.74 10.93 -6.93
N ILE A 193 -3.98 12.24 -6.80
CA ILE A 193 -4.77 12.81 -5.70
C ILE A 193 -6.20 12.28 -5.73
N ALA A 194 -6.84 12.26 -6.89
CA ALA A 194 -8.21 11.78 -7.06
C ALA A 194 -8.34 10.30 -6.68
N VAL A 195 -7.37 9.46 -7.06
CA VAL A 195 -7.35 8.04 -6.66
C VAL A 195 -7.23 7.89 -5.15
N VAL A 196 -6.37 8.68 -4.50
CA VAL A 196 -6.24 8.66 -3.03
C VAL A 196 -7.56 9.01 -2.36
N LEU A 197 -8.18 10.11 -2.77
CA LEU A 197 -9.47 10.55 -2.21
C LEU A 197 -10.57 9.53 -2.47
N PHE A 198 -10.61 8.95 -3.67
CA PHE A 198 -11.52 7.86 -4.00
C PHE A 198 -11.36 6.67 -3.06
N LEU A 199 -10.11 6.21 -2.83
CA LEU A 199 -9.84 5.07 -1.99
C LEU A 199 -10.22 5.32 -0.53
N ILE A 200 -9.93 6.51 0.03
CA ILE A 200 -10.31 6.88 1.40
C ILE A 200 -11.83 6.79 1.61
N VAL A 201 -12.60 7.26 0.63
CA VAL A 201 -14.08 7.33 0.74
C VAL A 201 -14.73 5.99 0.43
N PHE A 202 -14.13 5.20 -0.48
CA PHE A 202 -14.79 4.03 -1.05
C PHE A 202 -14.40 2.72 -0.35
N LEU A 203 -13.16 2.55 0.12
CA LEU A 203 -12.72 1.32 0.79
C LEU A 203 -13.55 0.98 2.04
N PRO A 204 -13.83 1.91 2.97
CA PRO A 204 -14.66 1.59 4.14
C PRO A 204 -16.05 1.07 3.75
N LYS A 205 -16.65 1.65 2.71
CA LYS A 205 -17.99 1.23 2.22
C LYS A 205 -18.00 -0.17 1.62
N LEU A 206 -16.88 -0.64 1.06
CA LEU A 206 -16.75 -2.01 0.55
C LEU A 206 -16.72 -3.01 1.71
N ASP A 207 -15.98 -2.69 2.77
CA ASP A 207 -15.83 -3.55 3.94
C ASP A 207 -17.12 -3.61 4.77
N ASP A 208 -17.80 -2.47 5.00
CA ASP A 208 -19.09 -2.41 5.67
C ASP A 208 -20.17 -3.22 4.93
N GLY A 209 -20.18 -3.16 3.61
CA GLY A 209 -21.10 -3.94 2.77
C GLY A 209 -20.92 -5.46 2.88
N ILE A 210 -19.80 -5.94 3.40
CA ILE A 210 -19.52 -7.37 3.61
C ILE A 210 -20.02 -7.83 4.98
N ASN A 211 -19.95 -6.96 6.00
CA ASN A 211 -20.26 -7.25 7.40
C ASN A 211 -21.76 -7.10 7.76
N ILE A 212 -22.63 -6.64 6.84
CA ILE A 212 -24.07 -6.56 7.12
C ILE A 212 -24.74 -7.90 6.78
N LYS A 213 -24.61 -8.87 7.72
CA LYS A 213 -25.60 -9.96 7.96
C LYS A 213 -25.48 -10.47 9.39
#